data_b6c3fc206577bf9789a82bbdcc6198d8
#
_entry.id   b6c3fc206577bf9789a82bbdcc6198d8
#
_cell.length_a   1.000
_cell.length_b   1.000
_cell.length_c   1.000
_cell.angle_alpha   90.00
_cell.angle_beta   90.00
_cell.angle_gamma   90.00
#
_symmetry.space_group_name_H-M   'P 1'
#
loop_
_entity.id
_entity.type
_entity.pdbx_description
1 polymer ?
#
loop_
_entity_poly.entity_id
_entity_poly.type
_entity_poly.pdbx_seq_one_letter_code
_entity_poly.pdbx_strand_id
1 'polypeptide(L)'
;MRAPVFDWTRRSVLRGAASLAASAAAPGWSQSGKAAGAPRALAVAQIVDSTPGQLDVSRDFLIGSRAGWQEINKQGGVNGRTIQHLVLEVDGSAASLRGALDTIQKTANCVVLSGTAGDRAASELVALLKQDQHDMAHVAPWLQNSDLDGDPRTFPIFASRQDQIAQAIKSLSLMGVPEMGAVYASEQEYSLYRKDVERASVALKIRLLSFKPTGGLTQLGKGLNAETPRILLFLGGTPELVQFTQSIDKQARQRYVLALADVNLQTLMQMGASRHTPIMATQVVPMVNASVPIVKSYRQTLARLFDEPPTPQSLAGYIAARYTSEVLSTVQGALTRQTALLAFQQRQVVDLNGFRVSFNAQGRGGSYVTQSMITPDGRLLG
;
A
#
# COMPACT_ATOMS: atom_id res chain seq x y z
N MET A 1 -39.81 15.22 30.71
CA MET A 1 -38.99 14.63 31.75
C MET A 1 -37.53 14.96 31.41
N ARG A 2 -36.88 15.73 32.30
CA ARG A 2 -35.57 16.33 32.12
C ARG A 2 -34.46 15.34 32.58
N ALA A 3 -33.38 15.26 31.83
CA ALA A 3 -32.14 14.55 32.24
C ALA A 3 -31.34 15.40 33.24
N PRO A 4 -30.62 14.81 34.21
CA PRO A 4 -29.73 15.55 35.07
C PRO A 4 -28.32 15.67 34.48
N VAL A 5 -27.81 16.90 34.52
CA VAL A 5 -26.45 17.34 34.30
C VAL A 5 -25.63 17.03 35.54
N PHE A 6 -24.46 16.41 35.42
CA PHE A 6 -23.50 16.28 36.52
C PHE A 6 -22.33 17.24 36.29
N ASP A 7 -22.23 18.18 37.23
CA ASP A 7 -21.22 19.22 37.36
C ASP A 7 -20.12 18.75 38.34
N TRP A 8 -18.85 18.86 37.99
CA TRP A 8 -17.72 18.61 38.92
C TRP A 8 -16.91 19.89 39.11
N THR A 9 -17.29 20.64 40.13
CA THR A 9 -16.52 21.79 40.64
C THR A 9 -15.41 21.34 41.63
N ARG A 10 -14.26 21.98 41.41
CA ARG A 10 -13.07 22.08 42.26
C ARG A 10 -13.37 22.22 43.76
N ARG A 11 -12.54 21.62 44.62
CA ARG A 11 -12.06 22.30 45.87
C ARG A 11 -10.70 21.78 46.32
N SER A 12 -9.80 22.73 46.43
CA SER A 12 -8.50 22.77 47.08
C SER A 12 -8.61 22.62 48.58
N VAL A 13 -7.60 22.00 49.25
CA VAL A 13 -7.20 22.35 50.65
C VAL A 13 -5.68 22.25 50.75
N LEU A 14 -5.11 23.38 51.14
CA LEU A 14 -3.74 23.61 51.63
C LEU A 14 -3.61 23.36 53.11
N ARG A 15 -2.34 23.13 53.57
CA ARG A 15 -1.70 23.34 54.89
C ARG A 15 -1.18 22.01 55.47
N GLY A 16 0.04 21.90 55.94
CA GLY A 16 1.14 22.78 56.30
C GLY A 16 2.04 22.05 57.27
N ALA A 17 3.20 22.49 57.38
CA ALA A 17 4.10 22.53 58.55
C ALA A 17 5.52 21.97 58.30
N ALA A 18 6.43 22.89 58.57
CA ALA A 18 7.86 22.79 58.51
C ALA A 18 8.45 21.95 59.64
N SER A 19 9.59 21.31 59.39
CA SER A 19 10.56 20.92 60.42
C SER A 19 11.98 21.02 59.85
N LEU A 20 12.77 21.91 60.46
CA LEU A 20 14.19 22.08 60.28
C LEU A 20 14.95 20.91 60.92
N ALA A 21 15.95 20.37 60.27
CA ALA A 21 17.09 19.73 60.89
C ALA A 21 18.34 19.82 59.99
N ALA A 22 19.43 20.16 60.59
CA ALA A 22 20.67 20.68 60.03
C ALA A 22 21.62 19.59 59.48
N SER A 23 22.35 20.02 58.43
CA SER A 23 23.76 19.80 58.07
C SER A 23 24.51 18.51 58.44
N ALA A 24 24.97 17.85 57.38
CA ALA A 24 26.29 17.24 57.31
C ALA A 24 26.81 17.38 55.86
N ALA A 25 27.83 18.19 55.64
CA ALA A 25 28.54 18.35 54.40
C ALA A 25 29.44 17.13 54.15
N ALA A 26 29.19 16.34 53.11
CA ALA A 26 30.12 15.41 52.53
C ALA A 26 30.57 15.95 51.14
N PRO A 27 31.86 15.93 50.77
CA PRO A 27 32.28 16.40 49.47
C PRO A 27 31.80 15.44 48.41
N GLY A 28 30.75 15.85 47.71
CA GLY A 28 30.21 15.09 46.60
C GLY A 28 31.16 15.13 45.37
N TRP A 29 31.63 14.00 45.01
CA TRP A 29 32.18 13.82 43.66
C TRP A 29 31.04 14.00 42.67
N SER A 30 31.03 15.20 42.03
CA SER A 30 30.18 15.44 40.87
C SER A 30 30.72 14.61 39.71
N GLN A 31 30.30 13.36 39.61
CA GLN A 31 30.32 12.71 38.31
C GLN A 31 29.25 13.38 37.45
N SER A 32 29.66 14.40 36.67
CA SER A 32 28.93 14.84 35.49
C SER A 32 28.95 13.70 34.49
N GLY A 33 28.21 12.64 34.76
CA GLY A 33 27.81 11.69 33.75
C GLY A 33 26.97 12.48 32.75
N LYS A 34 27.54 12.87 31.60
CA LYS A 34 26.74 13.20 30.43
C LYS A 34 25.76 12.05 30.30
N ALA A 35 24.50 12.28 30.64
CA ALA A 35 23.41 11.40 30.26
C ALA A 35 23.56 11.26 28.75
N ALA A 36 23.99 10.08 28.31
CA ALA A 36 23.97 9.75 26.89
C ALA A 36 22.53 9.97 26.45
N GLY A 37 22.33 11.09 25.72
CA GLY A 37 20.99 11.47 25.27
C GLY A 37 20.37 10.27 24.59
N ALA A 38 19.15 9.91 24.97
CA ALA A 38 18.41 8.83 24.32
C ALA A 38 18.57 8.98 22.80
N PRO A 39 18.91 7.90 22.08
CA PRO A 39 19.18 7.98 20.65
C PRO A 39 17.98 8.66 19.96
N ARG A 40 18.23 9.77 19.27
CA ARG A 40 17.15 10.52 18.59
C ARG A 40 16.36 9.58 17.70
N ALA A 41 15.03 9.63 17.80
CA ALA A 41 14.13 8.86 16.96
C ALA A 41 14.48 9.10 15.47
N LEU A 42 14.38 8.07 14.66
CA LEU A 42 14.45 8.16 13.21
C LEU A 42 13.06 8.49 12.66
N ALA A 43 12.98 9.27 11.59
CA ALA A 43 11.74 9.45 10.87
C ALA A 43 11.75 8.65 9.56
N VAL A 44 10.63 8.00 9.29
CA VAL A 44 10.30 7.35 8.02
C VAL A 44 9.09 8.05 7.46
N ALA A 45 9.21 8.64 6.28
CA ALA A 45 8.11 9.32 5.63
C ALA A 45 7.25 8.34 4.81
N GLN A 46 5.95 8.59 4.75
CA GLN A 46 5.01 7.94 3.85
C GLN A 46 4.13 9.00 3.18
N ILE A 47 4.05 8.98 1.86
CA ILE A 47 3.12 9.80 1.09
C ILE A 47 1.89 8.95 0.77
N VAL A 48 0.70 9.54 0.93
CA VAL A 48 -0.59 8.86 0.78
C VAL A 48 -1.45 9.65 -0.19
N ASP A 49 -1.85 9.02 -1.28
CA ASP A 49 -2.74 9.62 -2.29
C ASP A 49 -4.18 9.61 -1.80
N SER A 50 -4.76 10.78 -1.59
CA SER A 50 -6.14 10.97 -1.14
C SER A 50 -7.13 11.22 -2.28
N THR A 51 -6.71 11.02 -3.54
CA THR A 51 -7.64 11.16 -4.69
C THR A 51 -8.74 10.10 -4.63
N PRO A 52 -9.96 10.40 -5.07
CA PRO A 52 -11.10 9.49 -4.94
C PRO A 52 -10.88 8.10 -5.56
N GLY A 53 -10.14 8.00 -6.67
CA GLY A 53 -9.85 6.72 -7.34
C GLY A 53 -8.81 5.85 -6.63
N GLN A 54 -8.06 6.41 -5.66
CA GLN A 54 -7.01 5.71 -4.92
C GLN A 54 -7.28 5.63 -3.40
N LEU A 55 -8.34 6.30 -2.93
CA LEU A 55 -8.57 6.52 -1.50
C LEU A 55 -8.68 5.23 -0.68
N ASP A 56 -9.39 4.23 -1.19
CA ASP A 56 -9.58 2.94 -0.51
C ASP A 56 -8.27 2.14 -0.43
N VAL A 57 -7.53 2.07 -1.54
CA VAL A 57 -6.21 1.42 -1.59
C VAL A 57 -5.23 2.12 -0.63
N SER A 58 -5.16 3.44 -0.72
CA SER A 58 -4.23 4.26 0.07
C SER A 58 -4.53 4.20 1.56
N ARG A 59 -5.81 4.25 1.95
CA ARG A 59 -6.25 4.13 3.34
C ARG A 59 -5.84 2.78 3.94
N ASP A 60 -6.15 1.70 3.25
CA ASP A 60 -5.86 0.35 3.73
C ASP A 60 -4.35 0.11 3.80
N PHE A 61 -3.60 0.55 2.78
CA PHE A 61 -2.15 0.47 2.78
C PHE A 61 -1.55 1.24 3.97
N LEU A 62 -2.06 2.44 4.28
CA LEU A 62 -1.63 3.23 5.43
C LEU A 62 -1.91 2.53 6.76
N ILE A 63 -3.09 1.90 6.92
CA ILE A 63 -3.44 1.13 8.13
C ILE A 63 -2.41 0.02 8.35
N GLY A 64 -2.07 -0.73 7.30
CA GLY A 64 -1.05 -1.77 7.36
C GLY A 64 0.34 -1.24 7.70
N SER A 65 0.75 -0.13 7.08
CA SER A 65 2.03 0.53 7.38
C SER A 65 2.11 0.97 8.84
N ARG A 66 1.06 1.59 9.36
CA ARG A 66 0.96 1.99 10.78
C ARG A 66 1.08 0.79 11.72
N ALA A 67 0.39 -0.30 11.41
CA ALA A 67 0.49 -1.54 12.18
C ALA A 67 1.93 -2.09 12.19
N GLY A 68 2.58 -2.12 11.03
CA GLY A 68 3.96 -2.57 10.89
C GLY A 68 4.94 -1.71 11.70
N TRP A 69 4.88 -0.39 11.58
CA TRP A 69 5.77 0.53 12.32
C TRP A 69 5.53 0.48 13.83
N GLN A 70 4.28 0.34 14.29
CA GLN A 70 3.98 0.18 15.71
C GLN A 70 4.54 -1.12 16.27
N GLU A 71 4.44 -2.23 15.52
CA GLU A 71 5.03 -3.50 15.93
C GLU A 71 6.56 -3.42 15.99
N ILE A 72 7.21 -2.85 14.96
CA ILE A 72 8.65 -2.64 14.92
C ILE A 72 9.10 -1.83 16.14
N ASN A 73 8.42 -0.74 16.45
CA ASN A 73 8.73 0.08 17.60
C ASN A 73 8.56 -0.69 18.94
N LYS A 74 7.54 -1.53 19.05
CA LYS A 74 7.34 -2.39 20.22
C LYS A 74 8.48 -3.41 20.40
N GLN A 75 9.11 -3.82 19.30
CA GLN A 75 10.25 -4.73 19.26
C GLN A 75 11.60 -4.02 19.45
N GLY A 76 11.62 -2.72 19.75
CA GLY A 76 12.84 -1.94 19.97
C GLY A 76 13.25 -1.03 18.83
N GLY A 77 12.45 -0.92 17.77
CA GLY A 77 12.71 -0.06 16.62
C GLY A 77 13.79 -0.61 15.67
N VAL A 78 14.45 0.30 14.96
CA VAL A 78 15.56 -0.04 14.04
C VAL A 78 16.89 0.28 14.74
N ASN A 79 17.72 -0.71 14.93
CA ASN A 79 19.02 -0.59 15.64
C ASN A 79 18.87 0.11 17.01
N GLY A 80 17.81 -0.24 17.78
CA GLY A 80 17.51 0.35 19.09
C GLY A 80 16.95 1.78 19.05
N ARG A 81 16.58 2.28 17.87
CA ARG A 81 16.02 3.63 17.67
C ARG A 81 14.55 3.53 17.28
N THR A 82 13.70 4.25 18.02
CA THR A 82 12.28 4.35 17.70
C THR A 82 12.06 5.04 16.35
N ILE A 83 11.11 4.55 15.58
CA ILE A 83 10.69 5.12 14.30
C ILE A 83 9.51 6.05 14.50
N GLN A 84 9.66 7.29 14.09
CA GLN A 84 8.57 8.24 13.91
C GLN A 84 8.02 8.08 12.49
N HIS A 85 6.82 7.58 12.36
CA HIS A 85 6.15 7.44 11.07
C HIS A 85 5.49 8.76 10.68
N LEU A 86 6.08 9.49 9.71
CA LEU A 86 5.61 10.77 9.20
C LEU A 86 4.71 10.52 7.98
N VAL A 87 3.42 10.73 8.13
CA VAL A 87 2.43 10.57 7.06
C VAL A 87 2.09 11.92 6.44
N LEU A 88 2.15 12.00 5.11
CA LEU A 88 1.85 13.19 4.32
C LEU A 88 0.80 12.85 3.26
N GLU A 89 -0.37 13.43 3.38
CA GLU A 89 -1.46 13.25 2.42
C GLU A 89 -1.30 14.22 1.25
N VAL A 90 -1.54 13.72 0.03
CA VAL A 90 -1.48 14.48 -1.21
C VAL A 90 -2.79 14.32 -2.00
N ASP A 91 -3.18 15.36 -2.72
CA ASP A 91 -4.40 15.43 -3.50
C ASP A 91 -4.21 15.05 -4.99
N GLY A 92 -3.06 14.47 -5.33
CA GLY A 92 -2.69 14.10 -6.68
C GLY A 92 -2.20 15.26 -7.54
N SER A 93 -2.08 16.49 -7.02
CA SER A 93 -1.47 17.60 -7.74
C SER A 93 0.05 17.60 -7.59
N ALA A 94 0.78 18.04 -8.62
CA ALA A 94 2.23 18.20 -8.57
C ALA A 94 2.66 19.18 -7.46
N ALA A 95 1.85 20.19 -7.16
CA ALA A 95 2.13 21.15 -6.09
C ALA A 95 2.06 20.48 -4.71
N SER A 96 1.05 19.66 -4.46
CA SER A 96 0.90 18.91 -3.21
C SER A 96 2.05 17.91 -3.00
N LEU A 97 2.45 17.19 -4.05
CA LEU A 97 3.59 16.27 -4.01
C LEU A 97 4.92 16.99 -3.71
N ARG A 98 5.18 18.15 -4.36
CA ARG A 98 6.37 18.95 -4.06
C ARG A 98 6.35 19.46 -2.63
N GLY A 99 5.21 19.95 -2.13
CA GLY A 99 5.06 20.40 -0.74
C GLY A 99 5.35 19.28 0.27
N ALA A 100 4.92 18.04 -0.03
CA ALA A 100 5.23 16.87 0.76
C ALA A 100 6.74 16.56 0.75
N LEU A 101 7.39 16.56 -0.42
CA LEU A 101 8.84 16.38 -0.53
C LEU A 101 9.64 17.44 0.21
N ASP A 102 9.24 18.72 0.11
CA ASP A 102 9.85 19.82 0.85
C ASP A 102 9.77 19.60 2.37
N THR A 103 8.62 19.12 2.85
CA THR A 103 8.43 18.79 4.28
C THR A 103 9.37 17.67 4.71
N ILE A 104 9.48 16.62 3.90
CA ILE A 104 10.39 15.49 4.14
C ILE A 104 11.84 15.98 4.17
N GLN A 105 12.23 16.83 3.24
CA GLN A 105 13.61 17.37 3.18
C GLN A 105 13.97 18.20 4.41
N LYS A 106 13.06 19.04 4.90
CA LYS A 106 13.23 19.85 6.10
C LYS A 106 13.26 19.01 7.38
N THR A 107 12.78 17.75 7.34
CA THR A 107 12.80 16.84 8.47
C THR A 107 14.17 16.17 8.57
N ALA A 108 15.08 16.73 9.36
CA ALA A 108 16.49 16.33 9.41
C ALA A 108 16.74 14.86 9.80
N ASN A 109 15.85 14.27 10.62
CA ASN A 109 15.93 12.86 11.05
C ASN A 109 15.16 11.91 10.12
N CYS A 110 14.58 12.37 9.01
CA CYS A 110 13.92 11.54 8.02
C CYS A 110 14.95 10.90 7.10
N VAL A 111 15.04 9.58 7.13
CA VAL A 111 16.10 8.80 6.45
C VAL A 111 15.61 8.09 5.19
N VAL A 112 14.32 7.88 5.03
CA VAL A 112 13.73 7.12 3.91
C VAL A 112 12.29 7.51 3.66
N LEU A 113 11.85 7.44 2.41
CA LEU A 113 10.45 7.47 2.00
C LEU A 113 10.00 6.03 1.76
N SER A 114 9.06 5.54 2.55
CA SER A 114 8.64 4.13 2.52
C SER A 114 7.14 4.00 2.35
N GLY A 115 6.72 3.11 1.46
CA GLY A 115 5.32 2.72 1.32
C GLY A 115 4.43 3.83 0.77
N THR A 116 4.90 4.60 -0.22
CA THR A 116 4.01 5.54 -0.91
C THR A 116 2.76 4.79 -1.38
N ALA A 117 1.60 5.24 -0.93
CA ALA A 117 0.32 4.62 -1.21
C ALA A 117 -0.40 5.35 -2.35
N GLY A 118 -0.69 4.62 -3.42
CA GLY A 118 -1.28 5.11 -4.66
C GLY A 118 -0.29 5.10 -5.83
N ASP A 119 -0.64 4.36 -6.90
CA ASP A 119 0.22 4.15 -8.08
C ASP A 119 0.58 5.46 -8.78
N ARG A 120 -0.38 6.37 -8.90
CA ARG A 120 -0.15 7.67 -9.54
C ARG A 120 0.84 8.50 -8.75
N ALA A 121 0.63 8.67 -7.44
CA ALA A 121 1.54 9.43 -6.58
C ALA A 121 2.94 8.81 -6.57
N ALA A 122 3.04 7.47 -6.53
CA ALA A 122 4.30 6.75 -6.59
C ALA A 122 5.05 7.01 -7.91
N SER A 123 4.34 6.98 -9.04
CA SER A 123 4.91 7.22 -10.37
C SER A 123 5.40 8.66 -10.54
N GLU A 124 4.63 9.65 -10.11
CA GLU A 124 5.02 11.06 -10.17
C GLU A 124 6.21 11.36 -9.24
N LEU A 125 6.28 10.69 -8.07
CA LEU A 125 7.42 10.81 -7.16
C LEU A 125 8.73 10.31 -7.76
N VAL A 126 8.72 9.22 -8.53
CA VAL A 126 9.92 8.75 -9.23
C VAL A 126 10.48 9.84 -10.14
N ALA A 127 9.60 10.51 -10.90
CA ALA A 127 10.02 11.61 -11.78
C ALA A 127 10.59 12.81 -10.99
N LEU A 128 9.94 13.22 -9.90
CA LEU A 128 10.39 14.31 -9.04
C LEU A 128 11.73 14.01 -8.35
N LEU A 129 11.89 12.84 -7.76
CA LEU A 129 13.13 12.40 -7.13
C LEU A 129 14.31 12.36 -8.11
N LYS A 130 14.03 11.99 -9.36
CA LYS A 130 15.03 12.01 -10.43
C LYS A 130 15.39 13.43 -10.87
N GLN A 131 14.38 14.30 -11.06
CA GLN A 131 14.55 15.68 -11.49
C GLN A 131 15.36 16.50 -10.48
N ASP A 132 15.02 16.36 -9.21
CA ASP A 132 15.60 17.15 -8.12
C ASP A 132 16.85 16.50 -7.49
N GLN A 133 17.32 15.39 -8.02
CA GLN A 133 18.50 14.62 -7.60
C GLN A 133 18.54 14.31 -6.09
N HIS A 134 17.38 14.03 -5.49
CA HIS A 134 17.29 13.73 -4.06
C HIS A 134 18.04 12.46 -3.67
N ASP A 135 18.86 12.54 -2.61
CA ASP A 135 19.57 11.41 -2.01
C ASP A 135 18.66 10.64 -1.04
N MET A 136 17.44 10.30 -1.47
CA MET A 136 16.47 9.59 -0.64
C MET A 136 16.01 8.31 -1.32
N ALA A 137 16.04 7.21 -0.58
CA ALA A 137 15.47 5.96 -1.05
C ALA A 137 13.94 6.04 -1.01
N HIS A 138 13.30 5.65 -2.11
CA HIS A 138 11.85 5.45 -2.26
C HIS A 138 11.56 3.96 -2.24
N VAL A 139 11.12 3.46 -1.10
CA VAL A 139 11.12 2.03 -0.75
C VAL A 139 9.70 1.48 -0.72
N ALA A 140 9.52 0.32 -1.32
CA ALA A 140 8.27 -0.43 -1.30
C ALA A 140 7.01 0.40 -1.62
N PRO A 141 7.06 1.31 -2.62
CA PRO A 141 5.88 2.06 -3.04
C PRO A 141 4.82 1.13 -3.63
N TRP A 142 3.56 1.53 -3.55
CA TRP A 142 2.49 0.95 -4.37
C TRP A 142 2.65 1.45 -5.81
N LEU A 143 3.71 0.97 -6.48
CA LEU A 143 4.10 1.34 -7.85
C LEU A 143 3.82 0.17 -8.79
N GLN A 144 2.82 0.33 -9.63
CA GLN A 144 2.35 -0.71 -10.54
C GLN A 144 3.00 -0.65 -11.91
N ASN A 145 3.47 0.55 -12.33
CA ASN A 145 4.12 0.74 -13.62
C ASN A 145 5.55 0.20 -13.63
N SER A 146 5.84 -0.81 -14.45
CA SER A 146 7.18 -1.41 -14.59
C SER A 146 8.15 -0.58 -15.43
N ASP A 147 7.69 0.41 -16.18
CA ASP A 147 8.60 1.29 -16.97
C ASP A 147 9.51 2.14 -16.07
N LEU A 148 9.18 2.20 -14.77
CA LEU A 148 9.92 2.94 -13.76
C LEU A 148 10.86 2.08 -12.89
N ASP A 149 10.95 0.78 -13.14
CA ASP A 149 11.71 -0.17 -12.32
C ASP A 149 13.22 0.07 -12.31
N GLY A 150 13.76 0.67 -13.36
CA GLY A 150 15.19 0.96 -13.51
C GLY A 150 15.69 2.17 -12.71
N ASP A 151 14.84 2.89 -11.96
CA ASP A 151 15.27 4.04 -11.19
C ASP A 151 16.18 3.62 -10.02
N PRO A 152 17.38 4.24 -9.86
CA PRO A 152 18.36 3.83 -8.84
C PRO A 152 17.98 4.21 -7.41
N ARG A 153 16.92 4.99 -7.21
CA ARG A 153 16.43 5.45 -5.89
C ARG A 153 15.12 4.79 -5.52
N THR A 154 14.44 4.11 -6.45
CA THR A 154 13.13 3.48 -6.23
C THR A 154 13.26 1.96 -6.18
N PHE A 155 12.69 1.37 -5.15
CA PHE A 155 12.79 -0.06 -4.82
C PHE A 155 11.40 -0.69 -4.70
N PRO A 156 10.69 -0.95 -5.81
CA PRO A 156 9.38 -1.58 -5.80
C PRO A 156 9.51 -3.07 -5.47
N ILE A 157 8.73 -3.55 -4.49
CA ILE A 157 8.78 -4.94 -4.02
C ILE A 157 7.54 -5.76 -4.36
N PHE A 158 6.53 -5.13 -4.93
CA PHE A 158 5.29 -5.80 -5.36
C PHE A 158 5.29 -6.03 -6.88
N ALA A 159 4.56 -7.05 -7.33
CA ALA A 159 4.42 -7.32 -8.76
C ALA A 159 3.83 -6.13 -9.52
N SER A 160 4.32 -5.94 -10.74
CA SER A 160 3.82 -4.89 -11.63
C SER A 160 2.41 -5.18 -12.14
N ARG A 161 1.76 -4.18 -12.73
CA ARG A 161 0.48 -4.37 -13.41
C ARG A 161 0.65 -5.27 -14.64
N GLN A 162 1.79 -5.22 -15.30
CA GLN A 162 2.13 -6.12 -16.41
C GLN A 162 2.18 -7.58 -15.95
N ASP A 163 2.82 -7.86 -14.79
CA ASP A 163 2.85 -9.20 -14.20
C ASP A 163 1.44 -9.69 -13.83
N GLN A 164 0.63 -8.80 -13.26
CA GLN A 164 -0.76 -9.10 -12.91
C GLN A 164 -1.60 -9.41 -14.15
N ILE A 165 -1.52 -8.59 -15.21
CA ILE A 165 -2.21 -8.81 -16.48
C ILE A 165 -1.76 -10.15 -17.09
N ALA A 166 -0.45 -10.40 -17.14
CA ALA A 166 0.09 -11.64 -17.68
C ALA A 166 -0.40 -12.87 -16.92
N GLN A 167 -0.40 -12.81 -15.58
CA GLN A 167 -0.89 -13.91 -14.73
C GLN A 167 -2.40 -14.11 -14.87
N ALA A 168 -3.18 -13.02 -14.94
CA ALA A 168 -4.61 -13.05 -15.15
C ALA A 168 -4.97 -13.77 -16.46
N ILE A 169 -4.35 -13.35 -17.56
CA ILE A 169 -4.59 -13.93 -18.89
C ILE A 169 -4.07 -15.38 -18.96
N LYS A 170 -2.93 -15.68 -18.31
CA LYS A 170 -2.41 -17.05 -18.22
C LYS A 170 -3.38 -17.99 -17.51
N SER A 171 -3.99 -17.55 -16.43
CA SER A 171 -5.01 -18.35 -15.73
C SER A 171 -6.22 -18.66 -16.63
N LEU A 172 -6.68 -17.68 -17.41
CA LEU A 172 -7.76 -17.87 -18.38
C LEU A 172 -7.38 -18.86 -19.49
N SER A 173 -6.16 -18.75 -20.02
CA SER A 173 -5.64 -19.66 -21.05
C SER A 173 -5.59 -21.10 -20.55
N LEU A 174 -5.12 -21.31 -19.30
CA LEU A 174 -5.09 -22.65 -18.69
C LEU A 174 -6.47 -23.24 -18.48
N MET A 175 -7.49 -22.42 -18.28
CA MET A 175 -8.90 -22.85 -18.20
C MET A 175 -9.55 -23.06 -19.57
N GLY A 176 -8.80 -22.95 -20.66
CA GLY A 176 -9.31 -23.14 -22.02
C GLY A 176 -10.21 -22.01 -22.54
N VAL A 177 -10.10 -20.82 -21.97
CA VAL A 177 -10.87 -19.64 -22.40
C VAL A 177 -10.33 -19.14 -23.74
N PRO A 178 -11.13 -19.17 -24.84
CA PRO A 178 -10.63 -18.79 -26.18
C PRO A 178 -10.64 -17.28 -26.43
N GLU A 179 -11.46 -16.53 -25.66
CA GLU A 179 -11.66 -15.10 -25.86
C GLU A 179 -11.95 -14.36 -24.58
N MET A 180 -11.52 -13.10 -24.50
CA MET A 180 -11.83 -12.20 -23.40
C MET A 180 -12.08 -10.78 -23.87
N GLY A 181 -12.83 -10.02 -23.09
CA GLY A 181 -12.94 -8.57 -23.23
C GLY A 181 -11.97 -7.85 -22.29
N ALA A 182 -11.42 -6.71 -22.70
CA ALA A 182 -10.72 -5.79 -21.83
C ALA A 182 -11.53 -4.50 -21.72
N VAL A 183 -11.93 -4.14 -20.51
CA VAL A 183 -12.69 -2.93 -20.18
C VAL A 183 -11.77 -1.96 -19.49
N TYR A 184 -11.55 -0.80 -20.08
CA TYR A 184 -10.72 0.26 -19.51
C TYR A 184 -11.61 1.32 -18.88
N ALA A 185 -11.31 1.69 -17.62
CA ALA A 185 -12.14 2.64 -16.88
C ALA A 185 -12.07 4.07 -17.45
N SER A 186 -10.95 4.41 -18.10
CA SER A 186 -10.74 5.72 -18.70
C SER A 186 -9.84 5.62 -19.95
N GLU A 187 -9.76 6.71 -20.71
CA GLU A 187 -8.80 6.83 -21.83
C GLU A 187 -7.34 6.78 -21.34
N GLN A 188 -7.08 7.25 -20.13
CA GLN A 188 -5.77 7.15 -19.51
C GLN A 188 -5.39 5.68 -19.27
N GLU A 189 -6.27 4.88 -18.66
CA GLU A 189 -6.05 3.45 -18.45
C GLU A 189 -5.84 2.71 -19.78
N TYR A 190 -6.62 3.04 -20.77
CA TYR A 190 -6.45 2.49 -22.12
C TYR A 190 -5.06 2.81 -22.70
N SER A 191 -4.64 4.06 -22.61
CA SER A 191 -3.36 4.51 -23.16
C SER A 191 -2.18 3.83 -22.47
N LEU A 192 -2.27 3.63 -21.15
CA LEU A 192 -1.22 3.02 -20.34
C LEU A 192 -1.09 1.51 -20.56
N TYR A 193 -2.22 0.78 -20.64
CA TYR A 193 -2.16 -0.68 -20.49
C TYR A 193 -2.60 -1.48 -21.70
N ARG A 194 -3.14 -0.85 -22.73
CA ARG A 194 -3.57 -1.52 -23.96
C ARG A 194 -2.50 -2.45 -24.52
N LYS A 195 -1.28 -1.93 -24.70
CA LYS A 195 -0.17 -2.69 -25.28
C LYS A 195 0.21 -3.93 -24.48
N ASP A 196 0.14 -3.86 -23.16
CA ASP A 196 0.46 -5.00 -22.29
C ASP A 196 -0.61 -6.08 -22.37
N VAL A 197 -1.89 -5.67 -22.40
CA VAL A 197 -3.02 -6.60 -22.57
C VAL A 197 -2.97 -7.28 -23.93
N GLU A 198 -2.74 -6.51 -25.00
CA GLU A 198 -2.60 -7.04 -26.38
C GLU A 198 -1.43 -8.04 -26.45
N ARG A 199 -0.26 -7.69 -25.93
CA ARG A 199 0.94 -8.54 -25.93
C ARG A 199 0.70 -9.86 -25.20
N ALA A 200 0.13 -9.81 -23.99
CA ALA A 200 -0.17 -11.00 -23.19
C ALA A 200 -1.23 -11.88 -23.87
N SER A 201 -2.26 -11.29 -24.46
CA SER A 201 -3.32 -12.01 -25.17
C SER A 201 -2.78 -12.74 -26.41
N VAL A 202 -1.93 -12.09 -27.19
CA VAL A 202 -1.27 -12.70 -28.37
C VAL A 202 -0.36 -13.84 -27.94
N ALA A 203 0.48 -13.63 -26.90
CA ALA A 203 1.40 -14.66 -26.41
C ALA A 203 0.68 -15.92 -25.92
N LEU A 204 -0.53 -15.77 -25.37
CA LEU A 204 -1.33 -16.86 -24.81
C LEU A 204 -2.47 -17.32 -25.72
N LYS A 205 -2.51 -16.82 -26.98
CA LYS A 205 -3.49 -17.20 -28.01
C LYS A 205 -4.95 -16.99 -27.60
N ILE A 206 -5.23 -15.93 -26.83
CA ILE A 206 -6.58 -15.52 -26.46
C ILE A 206 -7.03 -14.38 -27.37
N ARG A 207 -8.21 -14.52 -27.96
CA ARG A 207 -8.85 -13.45 -28.76
C ARG A 207 -9.27 -12.31 -27.84
N LEU A 208 -8.77 -11.11 -28.08
CA LEU A 208 -9.04 -9.92 -27.30
C LEU A 208 -10.04 -9.00 -27.97
N LEU A 209 -11.05 -8.55 -27.24
CA LEU A 209 -11.92 -7.41 -27.60
C LEU A 209 -11.73 -6.28 -26.58
N SER A 210 -11.33 -5.11 -27.06
CA SER A 210 -11.06 -3.94 -26.19
C SER A 210 -12.26 -2.97 -26.19
N PHE A 211 -12.67 -2.54 -24.99
CA PHE A 211 -13.80 -1.65 -24.76
C PHE A 211 -13.34 -0.37 -24.04
N LYS A 212 -13.52 0.76 -24.72
CA LYS A 212 -13.26 2.09 -24.18
C LYS A 212 -14.56 2.75 -23.72
N PRO A 213 -14.57 3.53 -22.65
CA PRO A 213 -15.78 4.20 -22.15
C PRO A 213 -16.05 5.51 -22.91
N THR A 214 -16.37 5.47 -24.20
CA THR A 214 -16.64 6.66 -25.01
C THR A 214 -17.84 7.49 -24.54
N GLY A 215 -18.71 6.93 -23.68
CA GLY A 215 -19.86 7.62 -23.05
C GLY A 215 -19.94 7.33 -21.55
N GLY A 216 -18.82 6.90 -20.96
CA GLY A 216 -18.76 6.47 -19.56
C GLY A 216 -19.08 4.98 -19.37
N LEU A 217 -18.64 4.45 -18.20
CA LEU A 217 -18.74 3.03 -17.88
C LEU A 217 -20.17 2.49 -17.82
N THR A 218 -21.11 3.32 -17.39
CA THR A 218 -22.54 2.95 -17.36
C THR A 218 -23.10 2.71 -18.76
N GLN A 219 -22.76 3.58 -19.71
CA GLN A 219 -23.22 3.41 -21.09
C GLN A 219 -22.52 2.22 -21.75
N LEU A 220 -21.22 2.08 -21.54
CA LEU A 220 -20.46 0.93 -22.03
C LEU A 220 -21.05 -0.38 -21.52
N GLY A 221 -21.31 -0.50 -20.22
CA GLY A 221 -21.88 -1.72 -19.64
C GLY A 221 -23.26 -2.05 -20.24
N LYS A 222 -24.16 -1.07 -20.39
CA LYS A 222 -25.48 -1.26 -21.02
C LYS A 222 -25.38 -1.66 -22.50
N GLY A 223 -24.32 -1.25 -23.19
CA GLY A 223 -24.09 -1.56 -24.61
C GLY A 223 -23.51 -2.95 -24.87
N LEU A 224 -23.10 -3.69 -23.85
CA LEU A 224 -22.60 -5.06 -24.02
C LEU A 224 -23.72 -6.00 -24.45
N ASN A 225 -23.44 -6.84 -25.44
CA ASN A 225 -24.43 -7.72 -26.08
C ASN A 225 -24.02 -9.21 -26.05
N ALA A 226 -24.74 -10.07 -26.76
CA ALA A 226 -24.46 -11.51 -26.82
C ALA A 226 -23.10 -11.85 -27.42
N GLU A 227 -22.54 -11.01 -28.29
CA GLU A 227 -21.24 -11.22 -28.96
C GLU A 227 -20.07 -10.81 -28.06
N THR A 228 -20.33 -10.01 -27.01
CA THR A 228 -19.30 -9.61 -26.05
C THR A 228 -18.83 -10.83 -25.25
N PRO A 229 -17.52 -11.05 -25.06
CA PRO A 229 -16.99 -12.15 -24.26
C PRO A 229 -17.59 -12.22 -22.86
N ARG A 230 -17.74 -13.44 -22.34
CA ARG A 230 -18.26 -13.65 -20.96
C ARG A 230 -17.28 -13.20 -19.89
N ILE A 231 -15.99 -13.29 -20.18
CA ILE A 231 -14.93 -12.92 -19.26
C ILE A 231 -14.39 -11.56 -19.65
N LEU A 232 -14.36 -10.65 -18.68
CA LEU A 232 -13.94 -9.28 -18.86
C LEU A 232 -12.79 -8.96 -17.90
N LEU A 233 -11.63 -8.60 -18.44
CA LEU A 233 -10.55 -8.00 -17.67
C LEU A 233 -10.87 -6.52 -17.50
N PHE A 234 -11.00 -6.08 -16.25
CA PHE A 234 -11.29 -4.68 -15.91
C PHE A 234 -10.01 -3.97 -15.46
N LEU A 235 -9.74 -2.82 -16.06
CA LEU A 235 -8.58 -1.97 -15.80
C LEU A 235 -9.07 -0.62 -15.28
N GLY A 236 -9.01 -0.46 -13.96
CA GLY A 236 -9.49 0.71 -13.22
C GLY A 236 -9.55 0.41 -11.71
N GLY A 237 -10.00 1.38 -10.94
CA GLY A 237 -10.14 1.29 -9.49
C GLY A 237 -11.48 0.74 -9.02
N THR A 238 -11.66 0.72 -7.70
CA THR A 238 -12.87 0.19 -7.04
C THR A 238 -14.14 0.97 -7.42
N PRO A 239 -14.16 2.32 -7.39
CA PRO A 239 -15.37 3.09 -7.72
C PRO A 239 -15.85 2.86 -9.15
N GLU A 240 -14.92 2.80 -10.10
CA GLU A 240 -15.20 2.55 -11.51
C GLU A 240 -15.74 1.14 -11.72
N LEU A 241 -15.20 0.15 -11.02
CA LEU A 241 -15.68 -1.22 -11.09
C LEU A 241 -17.09 -1.36 -10.50
N VAL A 242 -17.41 -0.66 -9.41
CA VAL A 242 -18.79 -0.58 -8.87
C VAL A 242 -19.73 -0.08 -9.96
N GLN A 243 -19.43 1.07 -10.56
CA GLN A 243 -20.26 1.67 -11.63
C GLN A 243 -20.44 0.72 -12.81
N PHE A 244 -19.38 0.07 -13.24
CA PHE A 244 -19.43 -0.89 -14.34
C PHE A 244 -20.29 -2.11 -14.01
N THR A 245 -20.08 -2.76 -12.86
CA THR A 245 -20.82 -3.97 -12.48
C THR A 245 -22.31 -3.70 -12.26
N GLN A 246 -22.66 -2.56 -11.69
CA GLN A 246 -24.07 -2.12 -11.58
C GLN A 246 -24.74 -1.94 -12.95
N SER A 247 -23.98 -1.50 -13.96
CA SER A 247 -24.51 -1.29 -15.30
C SER A 247 -24.83 -2.57 -16.07
N ILE A 248 -24.17 -3.69 -15.72
CA ILE A 248 -24.37 -5.00 -16.33
C ILE A 248 -25.26 -5.94 -15.50
N ASP A 249 -25.67 -5.53 -14.31
CA ASP A 249 -26.41 -6.38 -13.33
C ASP A 249 -27.69 -6.99 -13.88
N LYS A 250 -28.42 -6.26 -14.73
CA LYS A 250 -29.71 -6.70 -15.31
C LYS A 250 -29.58 -7.42 -16.65
N GLN A 251 -28.36 -7.73 -17.09
CA GLN A 251 -28.18 -8.43 -18.37
C GLN A 251 -28.49 -9.90 -18.22
N ALA A 252 -29.19 -10.48 -19.22
CA ALA A 252 -29.56 -11.89 -19.23
C ALA A 252 -28.32 -12.83 -19.27
N ARG A 253 -27.23 -12.37 -19.91
CA ARG A 253 -25.99 -13.12 -20.01
C ARG A 253 -25.06 -12.83 -18.82
N GLN A 254 -24.85 -13.82 -17.97
CA GLN A 254 -23.88 -13.72 -16.88
C GLN A 254 -22.48 -13.50 -17.41
N ARG A 255 -21.76 -12.54 -16.77
CA ARG A 255 -20.38 -12.20 -17.03
C ARG A 255 -19.53 -12.43 -15.81
N TYR A 256 -18.24 -12.65 -16.04
CA TYR A 256 -17.21 -12.78 -15.01
C TYR A 256 -16.24 -11.63 -15.18
N VAL A 257 -15.95 -10.92 -14.11
CA VAL A 257 -15.03 -9.79 -14.14
C VAL A 257 -13.76 -10.14 -13.40
N LEU A 258 -12.62 -9.94 -14.06
CA LEU A 258 -11.30 -10.10 -13.50
C LEU A 258 -10.68 -8.70 -13.34
N ALA A 259 -10.45 -8.29 -12.11
CA ALA A 259 -9.86 -7.00 -11.74
C ALA A 259 -8.39 -7.17 -11.32
N LEU A 260 -7.67 -6.05 -11.20
CA LEU A 260 -6.29 -6.03 -10.73
C LEU A 260 -6.22 -5.63 -9.24
N ALA A 261 -5.01 -5.61 -8.67
CA ALA A 261 -4.78 -5.38 -7.24
C ALA A 261 -5.16 -3.96 -6.75
N ASP A 262 -5.43 -3.03 -7.67
CA ASP A 262 -5.99 -1.71 -7.35
C ASP A 262 -7.47 -1.74 -6.93
N VAL A 263 -8.11 -2.91 -7.03
CA VAL A 263 -9.48 -3.09 -6.59
C VAL A 263 -9.52 -3.72 -5.20
N ASN A 264 -10.15 -3.02 -4.27
CA ASN A 264 -10.44 -3.55 -2.94
C ASN A 264 -11.79 -4.27 -2.95
N LEU A 265 -11.77 -5.61 -2.96
CA LEU A 265 -12.97 -6.44 -3.04
C LEU A 265 -13.94 -6.23 -1.87
N GLN A 266 -13.45 -5.90 -0.66
CA GLN A 266 -14.31 -5.65 0.50
C GLN A 266 -15.03 -4.31 0.34
N THR A 267 -14.29 -3.24 0.01
CA THR A 267 -14.84 -1.92 -0.27
C THR A 267 -15.82 -1.97 -1.45
N LEU A 268 -15.49 -2.73 -2.49
CA LEU A 268 -16.35 -2.96 -3.65
C LEU A 268 -17.77 -3.39 -3.25
N MET A 269 -17.87 -4.36 -2.32
CA MET A 269 -19.17 -4.84 -1.85
C MET A 269 -19.91 -3.82 -0.96
N GLN A 270 -19.16 -3.10 -0.14
CA GLN A 270 -19.73 -2.02 0.70
C GLN A 270 -20.29 -0.87 -0.14
N MET A 271 -19.66 -0.56 -1.27
CA MET A 271 -20.10 0.44 -2.23
C MET A 271 -21.27 -0.01 -3.11
N GLY A 272 -21.76 -1.23 -2.94
CA GLY A 272 -22.93 -1.73 -3.65
C GLY A 272 -22.65 -2.28 -5.06
N ALA A 273 -21.50 -2.89 -5.27
CA ALA A 273 -21.24 -3.65 -6.50
C ALA A 273 -22.31 -4.76 -6.71
N SER A 274 -22.55 -5.12 -7.96
CA SER A 274 -23.47 -6.20 -8.29
C SER A 274 -23.07 -7.52 -7.66
N ARG A 275 -23.97 -8.17 -6.94
CA ARG A 275 -23.77 -9.51 -6.37
C ARG A 275 -24.00 -10.63 -7.40
N HIS A 276 -24.59 -10.32 -8.54
CA HIS A 276 -24.85 -11.31 -9.60
C HIS A 276 -23.66 -11.47 -10.55
N THR A 277 -22.70 -10.55 -10.53
CA THR A 277 -21.49 -10.59 -11.33
C THR A 277 -20.35 -11.15 -10.48
N PRO A 278 -19.88 -12.40 -10.73
CA PRO A 278 -18.69 -12.91 -10.06
C PRO A 278 -17.46 -12.07 -10.38
N ILE A 279 -16.76 -11.63 -9.34
CA ILE A 279 -15.58 -10.79 -9.46
C ILE A 279 -14.39 -11.50 -8.84
N MET A 280 -13.34 -11.62 -9.62
CA MET A 280 -12.02 -12.05 -9.18
C MET A 280 -11.05 -10.85 -9.22
N ALA A 281 -10.09 -10.79 -8.32
CA ALA A 281 -9.03 -9.80 -8.37
C ALA A 281 -7.67 -10.46 -8.22
N THR A 282 -6.68 -9.98 -8.98
CA THR A 282 -5.28 -10.33 -8.72
C THR A 282 -4.83 -9.69 -7.41
N GLN A 283 -3.84 -10.27 -6.76
CA GLN A 283 -3.22 -9.74 -5.56
C GLN A 283 -1.71 -9.89 -5.65
N VAL A 284 -0.99 -8.92 -5.12
CA VAL A 284 0.48 -8.87 -5.16
C VAL A 284 1.12 -9.24 -3.82
N VAL A 285 0.31 -9.75 -2.91
CA VAL A 285 0.67 -10.25 -1.58
C VAL A 285 -0.02 -11.58 -1.33
N PRO A 286 0.43 -12.39 -0.35
CA PRO A 286 -0.27 -13.62 0.03
C PRO A 286 -1.70 -13.34 0.45
N MET A 287 -2.57 -14.34 0.32
CA MET A 287 -3.95 -14.26 0.81
C MET A 287 -3.97 -13.88 2.29
N VAL A 288 -4.86 -12.97 2.67
CA VAL A 288 -4.95 -12.48 4.06
C VAL A 288 -5.37 -13.56 5.08
N ASN A 289 -5.88 -14.69 4.61
CA ASN A 289 -6.19 -15.88 5.41
C ASN A 289 -5.12 -16.98 5.31
N ALA A 290 -4.03 -16.78 4.54
CA ALA A 290 -2.98 -17.78 4.37
C ALA A 290 -2.27 -18.10 5.68
N SER A 291 -1.75 -19.33 5.77
CA SER A 291 -0.99 -19.80 6.94
C SER A 291 0.47 -19.35 6.97
N VAL A 292 0.89 -18.50 6.03
CA VAL A 292 2.24 -17.96 5.94
C VAL A 292 2.57 -17.10 7.19
N PRO A 293 3.74 -17.22 7.81
CA PRO A 293 4.05 -16.56 9.08
C PRO A 293 3.90 -15.03 9.05
N ILE A 294 4.31 -14.37 7.97
CA ILE A 294 4.14 -12.91 7.82
C ILE A 294 2.65 -12.50 7.90
N VAL A 295 1.75 -13.30 7.30
CA VAL A 295 0.30 -13.06 7.33
C VAL A 295 -0.27 -13.26 8.73
N LYS A 296 0.20 -14.27 9.46
CA LYS A 296 -0.20 -14.50 10.86
C LYS A 296 0.21 -13.33 11.74
N SER A 297 1.47 -12.87 11.64
CA SER A 297 1.96 -11.72 12.41
C SER A 297 1.16 -10.45 12.08
N TYR A 298 0.92 -10.19 10.80
CA TYR A 298 0.09 -9.07 10.35
C TYR A 298 -1.31 -9.12 10.98
N ARG A 299 -2.03 -10.24 10.86
CA ARG A 299 -3.39 -10.39 11.41
C ARG A 299 -3.44 -10.19 12.92
N GLN A 300 -2.47 -10.74 13.65
CA GLN A 300 -2.38 -10.59 15.11
C GLN A 300 -2.11 -9.12 15.50
N THR A 301 -1.26 -8.44 14.73
CA THR A 301 -0.94 -7.03 14.97
C THR A 301 -2.12 -6.13 14.62
N LEU A 302 -2.77 -6.36 13.48
CA LEU A 302 -3.95 -5.61 13.06
C LEU A 302 -5.08 -5.73 14.09
N ALA A 303 -5.46 -6.94 14.47
CA ALA A 303 -6.55 -7.20 15.43
C ALA A 303 -6.30 -6.57 16.81
N ARG A 304 -5.04 -6.35 17.20
CA ARG A 304 -4.69 -5.69 18.46
C ARG A 304 -4.76 -4.17 18.40
N LEU A 305 -4.54 -3.59 17.23
CA LEU A 305 -4.34 -2.15 17.06
C LEU A 305 -5.51 -1.45 16.39
N PHE A 306 -6.26 -2.17 15.56
CA PHE A 306 -7.31 -1.62 14.71
C PHE A 306 -8.53 -2.54 14.68
N ASP A 307 -9.71 -1.95 14.66
CA ASP A 307 -11.00 -2.66 14.44
C ASP A 307 -11.35 -2.66 12.95
N GLU A 308 -10.40 -3.06 12.13
CA GLU A 308 -10.54 -3.09 10.67
C GLU A 308 -10.28 -4.53 10.16
N PRO A 309 -11.05 -5.00 9.18
CA PRO A 309 -10.83 -6.32 8.62
C PRO A 309 -9.52 -6.37 7.84
N PRO A 310 -8.81 -7.52 7.82
CA PRO A 310 -7.61 -7.69 7.01
C PRO A 310 -7.91 -7.54 5.52
N THR A 311 -7.15 -6.69 4.82
CA THR A 311 -7.22 -6.52 3.37
C THR A 311 -5.85 -6.78 2.71
N PRO A 312 -5.80 -7.15 1.41
CA PRO A 312 -4.52 -7.29 0.71
C PRO A 312 -3.70 -6.00 0.70
N GLN A 313 -4.36 -4.85 0.56
CA GLN A 313 -3.71 -3.54 0.54
C GLN A 313 -3.10 -3.22 1.91
N SER A 314 -3.79 -3.53 3.02
CA SER A 314 -3.23 -3.31 4.35
C SER A 314 -2.10 -4.32 4.67
N LEU A 315 -2.18 -5.56 4.18
CA LEU A 315 -1.06 -6.50 4.25
C LEU A 315 0.16 -5.99 3.48
N ALA A 316 -0.05 -5.39 2.29
CA ALA A 316 1.03 -4.78 1.52
C ALA A 316 1.71 -3.63 2.28
N GLY A 317 0.95 -2.75 2.93
CA GLY A 317 1.48 -1.68 3.78
C GLY A 317 2.31 -2.23 4.96
N TYR A 318 1.84 -3.29 5.60
CA TYR A 318 2.58 -3.97 6.67
C TYR A 318 3.89 -4.58 6.15
N ILE A 319 3.86 -5.27 5.01
CA ILE A 319 5.05 -5.83 4.35
C ILE A 319 6.04 -4.72 3.97
N ALA A 320 5.57 -3.57 3.46
CA ALA A 320 6.42 -2.43 3.12
C ALA A 320 7.18 -1.90 4.34
N ALA A 321 6.51 -1.75 5.49
CA ALA A 321 7.15 -1.35 6.75
C ALA A 321 8.18 -2.37 7.23
N ARG A 322 7.84 -3.67 7.20
CA ARG A 322 8.75 -4.76 7.59
C ARG A 322 9.98 -4.82 6.68
N TYR A 323 9.80 -4.79 5.37
CA TYR A 323 10.90 -4.77 4.41
C TYR A 323 11.84 -3.59 4.65
N THR A 324 11.28 -2.39 4.80
CA THR A 324 12.07 -1.18 5.05
C THR A 324 12.88 -1.32 6.34
N SER A 325 12.27 -1.81 7.42
CA SER A 325 12.94 -2.04 8.71
C SER A 325 14.08 -3.05 8.60
N GLU A 326 13.86 -4.18 7.93
CA GLU A 326 14.89 -5.22 7.77
C GLU A 326 16.13 -4.67 7.05
N VAL A 327 15.95 -3.95 5.94
CA VAL A 327 17.08 -3.37 5.21
C VAL A 327 17.77 -2.28 6.02
N LEU A 328 17.02 -1.37 6.66
CA LEU A 328 17.62 -0.33 7.51
C LEU A 328 18.42 -0.92 8.68
N SER A 329 18.03 -2.07 9.20
CA SER A 329 18.70 -2.76 10.32
C SER A 329 20.08 -3.31 9.92
N THR A 330 20.37 -3.48 8.62
CA THR A 330 21.68 -3.92 8.14
C THR A 330 22.73 -2.81 8.13
N VAL A 331 22.29 -1.53 8.22
CA VAL A 331 23.20 -0.38 8.17
C VAL A 331 24.05 -0.33 9.43
N GLN A 332 25.36 -0.40 9.26
CA GLN A 332 26.33 -0.24 10.34
C GLN A 332 26.63 1.26 10.57
N GLY A 333 26.66 1.69 11.83
CA GLY A 333 27.01 3.05 12.21
C GLY A 333 25.86 4.05 12.07
N ALA A 334 26.13 5.25 11.54
CA ALA A 334 25.14 6.31 11.44
C ALA A 334 24.13 6.05 10.32
N LEU A 335 22.84 6.00 10.67
CA LEU A 335 21.75 5.84 9.73
C LEU A 335 21.33 7.23 9.23
N THR A 336 21.73 7.54 8.01
CA THR A 336 21.48 8.78 7.26
C THR A 336 20.72 8.45 5.97
N ARG A 337 20.24 9.47 5.23
CA ARG A 337 19.64 9.27 3.89
C ARG A 337 20.57 8.52 2.95
N GLN A 338 21.84 8.94 2.91
CA GLN A 338 22.84 8.33 2.04
C GLN A 338 23.14 6.87 2.41
N THR A 339 23.39 6.57 3.71
CA THR A 339 23.65 5.18 4.12
C THR A 339 22.44 4.29 3.96
N ALA A 340 21.22 4.81 4.14
CA ALA A 340 19.99 4.11 3.83
C ALA A 340 19.87 3.81 2.32
N LEU A 341 20.07 4.82 1.46
CA LEU A 341 20.03 4.65 0.01
C LEU A 341 21.02 3.58 -0.46
N LEU A 342 22.27 3.63 0.02
CA LEU A 342 23.30 2.64 -0.31
C LEU A 342 22.89 1.22 0.11
N ALA A 343 22.25 1.07 1.29
CA ALA A 343 21.78 -0.24 1.73
C ALA A 343 20.67 -0.80 0.81
N PHE A 344 19.73 0.00 0.37
CA PHE A 344 18.71 -0.42 -0.58
C PHE A 344 19.27 -0.71 -1.98
N GLN A 345 20.29 0.04 -2.42
CA GLN A 345 20.95 -0.19 -3.71
C GLN A 345 21.69 -1.53 -3.79
N GLN A 346 22.06 -2.13 -2.67
CA GLN A 346 22.61 -3.48 -2.64
C GLN A 346 21.60 -4.54 -3.08
N ARG A 347 20.30 -4.24 -3.06
CA ARG A 347 19.22 -5.13 -3.51
C ARG A 347 19.34 -6.55 -2.97
N GLN A 348 19.75 -6.68 -1.71
CA GLN A 348 19.89 -7.96 -1.03
C GLN A 348 18.56 -8.70 -1.02
N VAL A 349 18.63 -10.03 -1.10
CA VAL A 349 17.44 -10.87 -0.93
C VAL A 349 17.00 -10.82 0.52
N VAL A 350 15.73 -10.50 0.74
CA VAL A 350 15.11 -10.44 2.07
C VAL A 350 13.94 -11.42 2.12
N ASP A 351 13.93 -12.30 3.10
CA ASP A 351 12.78 -13.15 3.41
C ASP A 351 12.04 -12.60 4.64
N LEU A 352 10.83 -12.14 4.42
CA LEU A 352 9.96 -11.61 5.46
C LEU A 352 9.05 -12.72 6.03
N ASN A 353 9.65 -13.83 6.46
CA ASN A 353 8.93 -14.97 7.01
C ASN A 353 7.88 -15.55 6.04
N GLY A 354 8.34 -15.81 4.81
CA GLY A 354 7.56 -16.42 3.75
C GLY A 354 7.03 -15.45 2.68
N PHE A 355 7.36 -14.16 2.76
CA PHE A 355 7.26 -13.24 1.64
C PHE A 355 8.68 -12.82 1.23
N ARG A 356 9.16 -13.40 0.13
CA ARG A 356 10.53 -13.18 -0.35
C ARG A 356 10.60 -12.01 -1.31
N VAL A 357 11.47 -11.05 -1.02
CA VAL A 357 11.84 -9.93 -1.90
C VAL A 357 13.17 -10.27 -2.57
N SER A 358 13.19 -10.31 -3.90
CA SER A 358 14.40 -10.64 -4.68
C SER A 358 14.34 -9.88 -6.00
N PHE A 359 15.22 -8.88 -6.16
CA PHE A 359 15.19 -8.00 -7.32
C PHE A 359 15.61 -8.72 -8.60
N ASN A 360 14.83 -8.53 -9.65
CA ASN A 360 15.15 -8.98 -11.00
C ASN A 360 16.12 -8.01 -11.70
N ALA A 361 16.54 -8.34 -12.92
CA ALA A 361 17.47 -7.52 -13.70
C ALA A 361 16.89 -6.12 -14.03
N GLN A 362 15.58 -5.97 -14.08
CA GLN A 362 14.90 -4.71 -14.34
C GLN A 362 14.81 -3.83 -13.09
N GLY A 363 15.00 -4.39 -11.89
CA GLY A 363 14.99 -3.64 -10.64
C GLY A 363 13.71 -3.75 -9.83
N ARG A 364 12.82 -4.73 -10.11
CA ARG A 364 11.64 -5.03 -9.30
C ARG A 364 11.91 -6.21 -8.37
N GLY A 365 11.56 -6.04 -7.09
CA GLY A 365 11.83 -7.01 -6.03
C GLY A 365 10.77 -8.10 -5.86
N GLY A 366 9.66 -8.06 -6.59
CA GLY A 366 8.58 -9.04 -6.48
C GLY A 366 7.86 -9.27 -7.79
N SER A 367 7.51 -10.52 -8.06
CA SER A 367 6.64 -10.96 -9.16
C SER A 367 5.51 -11.85 -8.63
N TYR A 368 5.29 -11.86 -7.32
CA TYR A 368 4.24 -12.68 -6.70
C TYR A 368 2.88 -12.14 -7.08
N VAL A 369 2.10 -12.97 -7.78
CA VAL A 369 0.70 -12.68 -8.12
C VAL A 369 -0.15 -13.88 -7.81
N THR A 370 -1.23 -13.68 -7.05
CA THR A 370 -2.29 -14.66 -6.82
C THR A 370 -3.64 -14.06 -7.19
N GLN A 371 -4.70 -14.81 -7.01
CA GLN A 371 -6.06 -14.37 -7.30
C GLN A 371 -6.97 -14.67 -6.14
N SER A 372 -7.89 -13.78 -5.85
CA SER A 372 -9.00 -14.00 -4.94
C SER A 372 -10.32 -13.71 -5.62
N MET A 373 -11.36 -14.36 -5.15
CA MET A 373 -12.73 -14.17 -5.61
C MET A 373 -13.61 -13.77 -4.44
N ILE A 374 -14.53 -12.86 -4.67
CA ILE A 374 -15.60 -12.60 -3.72
C ILE A 374 -16.83 -13.43 -4.09
N THR A 375 -17.35 -14.13 -3.09
CA THR A 375 -18.59 -14.91 -3.23
C THR A 375 -19.81 -14.00 -3.09
N PRO A 376 -21.01 -14.43 -3.57
CA PRO A 376 -22.24 -13.64 -3.42
C PRO A 376 -22.60 -13.31 -1.96
N ASP A 377 -22.18 -14.15 -1.00
CA ASP A 377 -22.34 -13.93 0.43
C ASP A 377 -21.22 -13.06 1.05
N GLY A 378 -20.31 -12.51 0.23
CA GLY A 378 -19.29 -11.55 0.64
C GLY A 378 -18.02 -12.17 1.23
N ARG A 379 -17.83 -13.49 1.14
CA ARG A 379 -16.58 -14.16 1.58
C ARG A 379 -15.50 -14.08 0.51
N LEU A 380 -14.26 -13.86 0.94
CA LEU A 380 -13.09 -13.95 0.08
C LEU A 380 -12.61 -15.41 -0.01
N LEU A 381 -12.55 -15.91 -1.23
CA LEU A 381 -11.96 -17.21 -1.59
C LEU A 381 -10.70 -16.98 -2.45
N GLY A 382 -9.72 -17.87 -2.34
CA GLY A 382 -8.51 -17.89 -3.14
C GLY A 382 -7.59 -19.03 -2.76
#